data_0950f6a0b8cb1bed3bb74ac6b156a96b
#
_entry.id   0950f6a0b8cb1bed3bb74ac6b156a96b
#
_cell.length_a   1.000
_cell.length_b   1.000
_cell.length_c   1.000
_cell.angle_alpha   90.00
_cell.angle_beta   90.00
_cell.angle_gamma   90.00
#
_symmetry.space_group_name_H-M   'P 1'
#
loop_
_entity.id
_entity.type
_entity.pdbx_description
1 polymer ?
#
loop_
_entity_poly.entity_id
_entity_poly.type
_entity_poly.pdbx_seq_one_letter_code
_entity_poly.pdbx_strand_id
1 'polypeptide(L)'
;MAFASIGHRVEAICPAHHPLAKTRAVRALYRYHALRPLDGLARAIKKAEPALIVPCDDRAIAHLHELHASARHASPSLNAVIERSLGAVGSFTVVERRSALIAVARAEGIRAPDMMPVATIDELRVALDQVGLPAVMKVDGTWGGLGVRVIHSFAEAVRTLKALSRPIGAARAMKRLVVDRDPFFLLPSLAGATPVVNVQRFVEGTPANSAVACWNGEVLASINVAAVRTRGPQGASTVVRVIDHPEMTEASAGLVRRLGLSGFCGFDFVLETGSCAAHLIEMNARATPISHLPLAEGRNLVTALATRLDGITAISCAQPISQNIVAFFPQAWLLEPNSELLHTGHHDVPWGEQALVRELMRLPWPERGPLARLVSRLRRSAGTTPVSARPVHYGASPTADLSARL
;
A
#
# COMPACT_ATOMS: atom_id res chain seq x y z
N MET A 1 -7.62 4.23 14.43
CA MET A 1 -8.79 3.66 15.14
C MET A 1 -8.38 2.43 15.97
N ALA A 2 -7.80 1.40 15.40
CA ALA A 2 -7.48 0.17 16.14
C ALA A 2 -6.53 0.38 17.34
N PHE A 3 -5.49 1.19 17.26
CA PHE A 3 -4.69 1.58 18.43
C PHE A 3 -5.49 2.38 19.47
N ALA A 4 -6.38 3.27 19.02
CA ALA A 4 -7.21 4.05 19.95
C ALA A 4 -8.22 3.17 20.70
N SER A 5 -8.74 2.09 20.08
CA SER A 5 -9.68 1.17 20.72
C SER A 5 -9.06 0.31 21.83
N ILE A 6 -7.73 0.21 21.85
CA ILE A 6 -6.96 -0.47 22.92
C ILE A 6 -6.27 0.52 23.87
N GLY A 7 -6.71 1.79 23.88
CA GLY A 7 -6.28 2.77 24.87
C GLY A 7 -5.10 3.67 24.49
N HIS A 8 -4.47 3.48 23.31
CA HIS A 8 -3.37 4.33 22.90
C HIS A 8 -3.84 5.72 22.48
N ARG A 9 -3.04 6.74 22.82
CA ARG A 9 -3.18 8.09 22.29
C ARG A 9 -2.70 8.11 20.83
N VAL A 10 -3.61 8.34 19.90
CA VAL A 10 -3.32 8.41 18.47
C VAL A 10 -3.31 9.86 18.00
N GLU A 11 -2.23 10.25 17.34
CA GLU A 11 -2.11 11.54 16.65
C GLU A 11 -1.75 11.30 15.19
N ALA A 12 -2.10 12.19 14.28
CA ALA A 12 -1.86 11.97 12.87
C ALA A 12 -1.34 13.22 12.16
N ILE A 13 -0.48 13.00 11.16
CA ILE A 13 -0.09 14.02 10.19
C ILE A 13 -0.76 13.70 8.85
N CYS A 14 -1.51 14.64 8.30
CA CYS A 14 -2.20 14.45 7.03
C CYS A 14 -2.43 15.77 6.29
N PRO A 15 -2.73 15.73 4.97
CA PRO A 15 -3.14 16.92 4.21
C PRO A 15 -4.40 17.57 4.79
N ALA A 16 -4.57 18.87 4.51
CA ALA A 16 -5.79 19.58 4.86
C ALA A 16 -7.03 18.91 4.24
N HIS A 17 -8.13 18.87 4.99
CA HIS A 17 -9.40 18.25 4.58
C HIS A 17 -9.34 16.72 4.35
N HIS A 18 -8.30 16.05 4.84
CA HIS A 18 -8.23 14.58 4.79
C HIS A 18 -9.35 13.94 5.63
N PRO A 19 -9.92 12.78 5.24
CA PRO A 19 -10.97 12.09 6.00
C PRO A 19 -10.63 11.82 7.47
N LEU A 20 -9.36 11.66 7.82
CA LEU A 20 -8.91 11.55 9.22
C LEU A 20 -9.37 12.68 10.13
N ALA A 21 -9.69 13.86 9.59
CA ALA A 21 -10.26 14.97 10.37
C ALA A 21 -11.71 14.70 10.83
N LYS A 22 -12.32 13.59 10.38
CA LYS A 22 -13.70 13.21 10.71
C LYS A 22 -13.80 12.08 11.73
N THR A 23 -12.68 11.46 12.11
CA THR A 23 -12.67 10.44 13.16
C THR A 23 -12.38 11.03 14.53
N ARG A 24 -13.03 10.48 15.57
CA ARG A 24 -12.77 10.79 16.97
C ARG A 24 -11.57 10.00 17.55
N ALA A 25 -11.11 9.01 16.82
CA ALA A 25 -9.98 8.18 17.24
C ALA A 25 -8.63 8.91 17.20
N VAL A 26 -8.54 10.06 16.50
CA VAL A 26 -7.32 10.88 16.41
C VAL A 26 -7.44 12.06 17.33
N ARG A 27 -6.55 12.16 18.33
CA ARG A 27 -6.55 13.22 19.36
C ARG A 27 -6.01 14.55 18.84
N ALA A 28 -5.00 14.51 17.99
CA ALA A 28 -4.40 15.70 17.39
C ALA A 28 -4.05 15.46 15.93
N LEU A 29 -4.27 16.48 15.11
CA LEU A 29 -3.94 16.47 13.68
C LEU A 29 -2.86 17.51 13.39
N TYR A 30 -1.77 17.07 12.80
CA TYR A 30 -0.71 17.92 12.26
C TYR A 30 -0.89 18.06 10.75
N ARG A 31 -0.78 19.29 10.27
CA ARG A 31 -0.92 19.54 8.84
C ARG A 31 0.32 19.08 8.08
N TYR A 32 0.13 18.19 7.11
CA TYR A 32 1.18 17.85 6.14
C TYR A 32 1.41 19.02 5.19
N HIS A 33 2.67 19.47 5.08
CA HIS A 33 3.11 20.54 4.19
C HIS A 33 3.90 19.95 3.04
N ALA A 34 3.24 19.77 1.92
CA ALA A 34 3.81 19.06 0.78
C ALA A 34 5.03 19.74 0.12
N LEU A 35 5.23 21.06 0.29
CA LEU A 35 6.42 21.77 -0.17
C LEU A 35 7.60 21.75 0.83
N ARG A 36 7.34 21.37 2.08
CA ARG A 36 8.34 21.24 3.15
C ARG A 36 7.99 20.02 4.01
N PRO A 37 7.99 18.81 3.42
CA PRO A 37 7.50 17.62 4.10
C PRO A 37 8.36 17.25 5.31
N LEU A 38 9.68 17.34 5.19
CA LEU A 38 10.63 16.96 6.26
C LEU A 38 10.51 17.91 7.45
N ASP A 39 10.47 19.24 7.23
CA ASP A 39 10.27 20.21 8.29
C ASP A 39 8.92 20.00 9.03
N GLY A 40 7.87 19.63 8.28
CA GLY A 40 6.56 19.31 8.81
C GLY A 40 6.56 18.06 9.69
N LEU A 41 7.18 16.98 9.18
CA LEU A 41 7.33 15.71 9.89
C LEU A 41 8.18 15.87 11.15
N ALA A 42 9.36 16.49 11.05
CA ALA A 42 10.25 16.72 12.20
C ALA A 42 9.55 17.47 13.31
N ARG A 43 8.82 18.56 12.99
CA ARG A 43 8.05 19.33 13.98
C ARG A 43 6.92 18.53 14.61
N ALA A 44 6.19 17.74 13.81
CA ALA A 44 5.09 16.92 14.29
C ALA A 44 5.61 15.83 15.24
N ILE A 45 6.68 15.12 14.85
CA ILE A 45 7.31 14.08 15.67
C ILE A 45 7.84 14.67 16.98
N LYS A 46 8.57 15.80 16.91
CA LYS A 46 9.08 16.48 18.10
C LYS A 46 7.97 16.93 19.06
N LYS A 47 6.81 17.38 18.51
CA LYS A 47 5.69 17.84 19.33
C LYS A 47 4.87 16.70 19.91
N ALA A 48 4.71 15.60 19.16
CA ALA A 48 3.93 14.45 19.57
C ALA A 48 4.71 13.52 20.50
N GLU A 49 6.05 13.50 20.40
CA GLU A 49 6.95 12.57 21.10
C GLU A 49 6.44 11.12 21.04
N PRO A 50 6.18 10.58 19.83
CA PRO A 50 5.52 9.30 19.70
C PRO A 50 6.44 8.15 20.14
N ALA A 51 5.86 7.16 20.80
CA ALA A 51 6.54 5.90 21.04
C ALA A 51 6.74 5.09 19.76
N LEU A 52 5.81 5.22 18.79
CA LEU A 52 5.84 4.53 17.50
C LEU A 52 5.27 5.42 16.40
N ILE A 53 5.88 5.38 15.21
CA ILE A 53 5.36 5.99 13.98
C ILE A 53 4.79 4.88 13.11
N VAL A 54 3.55 5.04 12.64
CA VAL A 54 2.90 4.08 11.72
C VAL A 54 2.72 4.75 10.36
N PRO A 55 3.60 4.47 9.39
CA PRO A 55 3.40 4.94 8.02
C PRO A 55 2.17 4.26 7.39
N CYS A 56 1.37 5.04 6.67
CA CYS A 56 0.16 4.55 6.00
C CYS A 56 0.26 4.63 4.47
N ASP A 57 1.35 5.19 3.94
CA ASP A 57 1.65 5.24 2.51
C ASP A 57 3.16 5.24 2.25
N ASP A 58 3.55 4.93 1.00
CA ASP A 58 4.94 4.80 0.59
C ASP A 58 5.69 6.13 0.62
N ARG A 59 4.98 7.24 0.48
CA ARG A 59 5.52 8.60 0.59
C ARG A 59 5.96 8.90 2.02
N ALA A 60 5.18 8.47 3.01
CA ALA A 60 5.55 8.62 4.41
C ALA A 60 6.85 7.85 4.72
N ILE A 61 7.01 6.64 4.17
CA ILE A 61 8.26 5.85 4.28
C ILE A 61 9.43 6.62 3.68
N ALA A 62 9.33 7.07 2.42
CA ALA A 62 10.40 7.81 1.74
C ALA A 62 10.83 9.06 2.53
N HIS A 63 9.85 9.81 3.06
CA HIS A 63 10.15 10.98 3.87
C HIS A 63 10.77 10.65 5.23
N LEU A 64 10.42 9.54 5.85
CA LEU A 64 11.05 9.10 7.11
C LEU A 64 12.49 8.65 6.88
N HIS A 65 12.78 7.94 5.78
CA HIS A 65 14.15 7.59 5.39
C HIS A 65 14.98 8.85 5.09
N GLU A 66 14.44 9.78 4.31
CA GLU A 66 15.09 11.06 3.99
C GLU A 66 15.32 11.90 5.25
N LEU A 67 14.35 11.93 6.17
CA LEU A 67 14.44 12.64 7.44
C LEU A 67 15.53 12.05 8.33
N HIS A 68 15.63 10.73 8.42
CA HIS A 68 16.67 10.02 9.14
C HIS A 68 18.08 10.35 8.59
N ALA A 69 18.24 10.40 7.26
CA ALA A 69 19.49 10.70 6.58
C ALA A 69 19.86 12.21 6.60
N SER A 70 18.92 13.07 6.98
CA SER A 70 19.07 14.52 6.88
C SER A 70 19.91 15.11 8.01
N ALA A 71 21.12 15.58 7.70
CA ALA A 71 21.98 16.28 8.66
C ALA A 71 21.32 17.53 9.28
N ARG A 72 20.43 18.21 8.53
CA ARG A 72 19.68 19.39 8.98
C ARG A 72 18.71 19.08 10.11
N HIS A 73 18.16 17.88 10.14
CA HIS A 73 17.15 17.44 11.09
C HIS A 73 17.73 16.43 12.10
N ALA A 74 19.03 16.19 12.05
CA ALA A 74 19.68 15.20 12.89
C ALA A 74 19.38 15.43 14.37
N SER A 75 18.76 14.43 15.00
CA SER A 75 18.42 14.39 16.40
C SER A 75 18.41 12.93 16.85
N PRO A 76 19.18 12.58 17.90
CA PRO A 76 19.22 11.20 18.40
C PRO A 76 17.83 10.63 18.71
N SER A 77 16.95 11.45 19.32
CA SER A 77 15.59 11.02 19.66
C SER A 77 14.71 10.81 18.41
N LEU A 78 14.86 11.65 17.39
CA LEU A 78 14.14 11.50 16.12
C LEU A 78 14.59 10.24 15.38
N ASN A 79 15.90 10.03 15.26
CA ASN A 79 16.45 8.84 14.61
C ASN A 79 16.02 7.57 15.36
N ALA A 80 16.13 7.57 16.68
CA ALA A 80 15.72 6.42 17.52
C ALA A 80 14.25 6.03 17.33
N VAL A 81 13.32 6.99 17.22
CA VAL A 81 11.91 6.67 16.98
C VAL A 81 11.66 6.19 15.54
N ILE A 82 12.39 6.70 14.55
CA ILE A 82 12.30 6.21 13.16
C ILE A 82 12.82 4.77 13.09
N GLU A 83 13.98 4.50 13.63
CA GLU A 83 14.58 3.15 13.68
C GLU A 83 13.71 2.15 14.43
N ARG A 84 13.18 2.55 15.59
CA ARG A 84 12.21 1.73 16.34
C ARG A 84 10.98 1.38 15.50
N SER A 85 10.53 2.30 14.67
CA SER A 85 9.29 2.18 13.90
C SER A 85 9.44 1.45 12.57
N LEU A 86 10.64 1.50 11.96
CA LEU A 86 10.90 0.94 10.62
C LEU A 86 11.91 -0.20 10.64
N GLY A 87 12.76 -0.27 11.66
CA GLY A 87 13.81 -1.28 11.81
C GLY A 87 15.19 -0.80 11.35
N ALA A 88 16.01 -1.73 10.90
CA ALA A 88 17.41 -1.51 10.62
C ALA A 88 17.65 -0.53 9.45
N VAL A 89 18.39 0.53 9.70
CA VAL A 89 18.75 1.59 8.72
C VAL A 89 19.39 1.02 7.45
N GLY A 90 20.21 -0.03 7.59
CA GLY A 90 20.87 -0.70 6.46
C GLY A 90 19.89 -1.33 5.45
N SER A 91 18.64 -1.52 5.82
CA SER A 91 17.59 -2.06 4.92
C SER A 91 16.84 -1.00 4.13
N PHE A 92 16.93 0.29 4.48
CA PHE A 92 16.12 1.35 3.87
C PHE A 92 16.26 1.40 2.35
N THR A 93 17.49 1.30 1.82
CA THR A 93 17.74 1.28 0.38
C THR A 93 17.17 0.05 -0.34
N VAL A 94 17.14 -1.10 0.33
CA VAL A 94 16.53 -2.34 -0.21
C VAL A 94 15.02 -2.21 -0.26
N VAL A 95 14.43 -1.63 0.80
CA VAL A 95 12.97 -1.40 0.91
C VAL A 95 12.46 -0.47 -0.21
N GLU A 96 13.25 0.52 -0.61
CA GLU A 96 12.88 1.50 -1.64
C GLU A 96 12.96 0.97 -3.08
N ARG A 97 13.73 -0.10 -3.32
CA ARG A 97 14.01 -0.61 -4.67
C ARG A 97 13.46 -2.01 -4.87
N ARG A 98 12.44 -2.13 -5.72
CA ARG A 98 11.80 -3.42 -6.02
C ARG A 98 12.79 -4.51 -6.46
N SER A 99 13.70 -4.18 -7.37
CA SER A 99 14.69 -5.14 -7.86
C SER A 99 15.66 -5.60 -6.77
N ALA A 100 16.08 -4.69 -5.88
CA ALA A 100 16.94 -5.04 -4.75
C ALA A 100 16.22 -5.97 -3.76
N LEU A 101 14.95 -5.70 -3.46
CA LEU A 101 14.13 -6.56 -2.62
C LEU A 101 14.00 -7.98 -3.22
N ILE A 102 13.68 -8.08 -4.50
CA ILE A 102 13.55 -9.37 -5.18
C ILE A 102 14.88 -10.14 -5.19
N ALA A 103 16.01 -9.45 -5.38
CA ALA A 103 17.34 -10.06 -5.30
C ALA A 103 17.62 -10.62 -3.89
N VAL A 104 17.31 -9.86 -2.83
CA VAL A 104 17.43 -10.32 -1.45
C VAL A 104 16.52 -11.51 -1.18
N ALA A 105 15.25 -11.46 -1.59
CA ALA A 105 14.31 -12.56 -1.41
C ALA A 105 14.82 -13.86 -2.04
N ARG A 106 15.33 -13.80 -3.27
CA ARG A 106 15.89 -14.96 -3.97
C ARG A 106 17.15 -15.50 -3.29
N ALA A 107 18.01 -14.63 -2.78
CA ALA A 107 19.19 -15.03 -2.04
C ALA A 107 18.84 -15.75 -0.72
N GLU A 108 17.69 -15.44 -0.12
CA GLU A 108 17.13 -16.13 1.05
C GLU A 108 16.32 -17.40 0.67
N GLY A 109 16.32 -17.83 -0.60
CA GLY A 109 15.57 -18.99 -1.08
C GLY A 109 14.07 -18.75 -1.20
N ILE A 110 13.60 -17.51 -1.09
CA ILE A 110 12.19 -17.16 -1.25
C ILE A 110 11.84 -17.12 -2.73
N ARG A 111 10.74 -17.79 -3.09
CA ARG A 111 10.25 -17.83 -4.47
C ARG A 111 9.81 -16.43 -4.90
N ALA A 112 10.51 -15.87 -5.87
CA ALA A 112 10.22 -14.58 -6.47
C ALA A 112 10.56 -14.61 -7.96
N PRO A 113 9.73 -14.03 -8.84
CA PRO A 113 10.00 -13.99 -10.27
C PRO A 113 11.21 -13.10 -10.56
N ASP A 114 11.98 -13.45 -11.59
CA ASP A 114 13.11 -12.65 -12.05
C ASP A 114 12.65 -11.22 -12.34
N MET A 115 13.44 -10.25 -11.86
CA MET A 115 13.18 -8.81 -12.05
C MET A 115 14.49 -8.09 -12.36
N MET A 116 14.48 -7.29 -13.41
CA MET A 116 15.63 -6.51 -13.85
C MET A 116 15.26 -5.08 -14.14
N PRO A 117 16.05 -4.09 -13.67
CA PRO A 117 15.90 -2.71 -14.07
C PRO A 117 16.34 -2.56 -15.53
N VAL A 118 15.65 -1.70 -16.29
CA VAL A 118 15.94 -1.40 -17.68
C VAL A 118 15.82 0.10 -17.94
N ALA A 119 16.78 0.66 -18.67
CA ALA A 119 16.81 2.06 -19.10
C ALA A 119 16.85 2.20 -20.62
N THR A 120 17.43 1.21 -21.32
CA THR A 120 17.63 1.20 -22.77
C THR A 120 16.84 0.10 -23.46
N ILE A 121 16.72 0.20 -24.80
CA ILE A 121 16.06 -0.85 -25.60
C ILE A 121 16.88 -2.13 -25.62
N ASP A 122 18.21 -2.03 -25.58
CA ASP A 122 19.10 -3.19 -25.57
C ASP A 122 19.00 -3.93 -24.23
N GLU A 123 19.01 -3.21 -23.09
CA GLU A 123 18.74 -3.80 -21.77
C GLU A 123 17.34 -4.43 -21.73
N LEU A 124 16.32 -3.79 -22.32
CA LEU A 124 14.98 -4.34 -22.42
C LEU A 124 14.97 -5.67 -23.20
N ARG A 125 15.71 -5.77 -24.29
CA ARG A 125 15.83 -7.01 -25.08
C ARG A 125 16.44 -8.13 -24.24
N VAL A 126 17.58 -7.85 -23.60
CA VAL A 126 18.25 -8.83 -22.73
C VAL A 126 17.33 -9.27 -21.59
N ALA A 127 16.62 -8.32 -20.96
CA ALA A 127 15.69 -8.62 -19.89
C ALA A 127 14.54 -9.52 -20.37
N LEU A 128 13.96 -9.25 -21.55
CA LEU A 128 12.88 -10.07 -22.09
C LEU A 128 13.33 -11.46 -22.57
N ASP A 129 14.55 -11.57 -23.06
CA ASP A 129 15.14 -12.88 -23.42
C ASP A 129 15.29 -13.78 -22.17
N GLN A 130 15.52 -13.18 -20.99
CA GLN A 130 15.65 -13.92 -19.72
C GLN A 130 14.30 -14.22 -19.06
N VAL A 131 13.37 -13.24 -19.00
CA VAL A 131 12.10 -13.44 -18.29
C VAL A 131 11.02 -14.07 -19.15
N GLY A 132 11.13 -13.96 -20.48
CA GLY A 132 10.11 -14.40 -21.43
C GLY A 132 8.90 -13.44 -21.54
N LEU A 133 7.97 -13.81 -22.43
CA LEU A 133 6.69 -13.14 -22.60
C LEU A 133 5.54 -14.11 -22.26
N PRO A 134 4.42 -13.64 -21.65
CA PRO A 134 4.20 -12.28 -21.24
C PRO A 134 5.10 -11.85 -20.07
N ALA A 135 5.39 -10.54 -19.97
CA ALA A 135 6.17 -9.97 -18.88
C ALA A 135 5.45 -8.79 -18.25
N VAL A 136 5.89 -8.37 -17.06
CA VAL A 136 5.34 -7.21 -16.36
C VAL A 136 6.38 -6.10 -16.34
N MET A 137 6.01 -4.90 -16.79
CA MET A 137 6.82 -3.70 -16.62
C MET A 137 6.27 -2.87 -15.47
N LYS A 138 7.14 -2.47 -14.54
CA LYS A 138 6.78 -1.70 -13.32
C LYS A 138 7.73 -0.51 -13.16
N VAL A 139 7.21 0.59 -12.62
CA VAL A 139 8.01 1.79 -12.27
C VAL A 139 8.16 1.85 -10.77
N ASP A 140 9.39 2.05 -10.27
CA ASP A 140 9.65 2.29 -8.85
C ASP A 140 8.97 3.59 -8.37
N GLY A 141 8.57 3.63 -7.10
CA GLY A 141 7.89 4.80 -6.53
C GLY A 141 6.45 5.01 -7.03
N THR A 142 5.82 3.99 -7.64
CA THR A 142 4.41 4.01 -8.02
C THR A 142 3.61 3.02 -7.19
N TRP A 143 2.33 3.31 -6.94
CA TRP A 143 1.42 2.52 -6.08
C TRP A 143 0.05 2.32 -6.73
N GLY A 144 -0.71 1.35 -6.20
CA GLY A 144 -2.09 1.08 -6.61
C GLY A 144 -2.24 0.64 -8.07
N GLY A 145 -1.26 -0.08 -8.62
CA GLY A 145 -1.25 -0.53 -10.01
C GLY A 145 -0.90 0.56 -11.04
N LEU A 146 -0.67 1.81 -10.58
CA LEU A 146 -0.17 2.88 -11.45
C LEU A 146 1.26 2.56 -11.90
N GLY A 147 1.52 2.63 -13.21
CA GLY A 147 2.85 2.32 -13.75
C GLY A 147 3.15 0.81 -13.89
N VAL A 148 2.16 -0.05 -13.71
CA VAL A 148 2.26 -1.50 -13.99
C VAL A 148 1.59 -1.80 -15.34
N ARG A 149 2.28 -2.56 -16.20
CA ARG A 149 1.77 -3.03 -17.50
C ARG A 149 2.19 -4.47 -17.74
N VAL A 150 1.24 -5.32 -18.10
CA VAL A 150 1.54 -6.61 -18.70
C VAL A 150 1.77 -6.38 -20.18
N ILE A 151 2.83 -6.98 -20.71
CA ILE A 151 3.26 -6.85 -22.11
C ILE A 151 3.33 -8.22 -22.75
N HIS A 152 2.89 -8.29 -24.00
CA HIS A 152 2.78 -9.55 -24.75
C HIS A 152 3.69 -9.59 -25.99
N SER A 153 4.39 -8.50 -26.31
CA SER A 153 5.31 -8.42 -27.42
C SER A 153 6.45 -7.43 -27.18
N PHE A 154 7.58 -7.64 -27.86
CA PHE A 154 8.71 -6.70 -27.82
C PHE A 154 8.33 -5.30 -28.27
N ALA A 155 7.51 -5.18 -29.33
CA ALA A 155 7.05 -3.87 -29.82
C ALA A 155 6.19 -3.13 -28.76
N GLU A 156 5.37 -3.84 -28.01
CA GLU A 156 4.59 -3.29 -26.88
C GLU A 156 5.52 -2.88 -25.75
N ALA A 157 6.53 -3.69 -25.42
CA ALA A 157 7.52 -3.40 -24.40
C ALA A 157 8.30 -2.12 -24.70
N VAL A 158 8.75 -1.93 -25.95
CA VAL A 158 9.45 -0.71 -26.38
C VAL A 158 8.56 0.53 -26.23
N ARG A 159 7.30 0.46 -26.64
CA ARG A 159 6.34 1.57 -26.46
C ARG A 159 6.12 1.86 -24.98
N THR A 160 5.99 0.81 -24.18
CA THR A 160 5.79 0.91 -22.73
C THR A 160 7.01 1.50 -22.04
N LEU A 161 8.22 1.06 -22.37
CA LEU A 161 9.46 1.65 -21.84
C LEU A 161 9.52 3.14 -22.12
N LYS A 162 9.35 3.55 -23.38
CA LYS A 162 9.33 4.97 -23.77
C LYS A 162 8.26 5.78 -23.02
N ALA A 163 7.11 5.18 -22.72
CA ALA A 163 6.04 5.86 -21.99
C ALA A 163 6.33 5.97 -20.49
N LEU A 164 6.92 4.94 -19.88
CA LEU A 164 7.20 4.87 -18.44
C LEU A 164 8.50 5.61 -18.06
N SER A 165 9.51 5.61 -18.94
CA SER A 165 10.78 6.32 -18.71
C SER A 165 10.70 7.84 -18.94
N ARG A 166 9.58 8.34 -19.46
CA ARG A 166 9.41 9.79 -19.62
C ARG A 166 9.44 10.47 -18.25
N PRO A 167 10.33 11.44 -18.04
CA PRO A 167 10.27 12.28 -16.86
C PRO A 167 8.85 12.81 -16.70
N ILE A 168 8.39 12.93 -15.48
CA ILE A 168 7.08 13.54 -15.22
C ILE A 168 7.21 15.00 -15.66
N GLY A 169 6.76 15.30 -16.88
CA GLY A 169 6.90 16.63 -17.46
C GLY A 169 6.27 17.70 -16.55
N ALA A 170 6.86 18.89 -16.52
CA ALA A 170 6.42 20.00 -15.68
C ALA A 170 4.92 20.27 -15.80
N ALA A 171 4.34 20.11 -16.99
CA ALA A 171 2.91 20.23 -17.22
C ALA A 171 2.08 19.18 -16.46
N ARG A 172 2.56 17.92 -16.37
CA ARG A 172 1.90 16.86 -15.62
C ARG A 172 2.08 17.05 -14.10
N ALA A 173 3.28 17.47 -13.67
CA ALA A 173 3.55 17.82 -12.28
C ALA A 173 2.70 19.02 -11.84
N MET A 174 2.60 20.04 -12.69
CA MET A 174 1.75 21.21 -12.47
C MET A 174 0.26 20.84 -12.43
N LYS A 175 -0.21 19.97 -13.35
CA LYS A 175 -1.57 19.47 -13.32
C LYS A 175 -1.85 18.72 -12.01
N ARG A 176 -0.95 17.85 -11.55
CA ARG A 176 -1.09 17.16 -10.26
C ARG A 176 -1.10 18.14 -9.10
N LEU A 177 -0.22 19.13 -9.11
CA LEU A 177 -0.20 20.17 -8.09
C LEU A 177 -1.53 20.94 -8.04
N VAL A 178 -2.04 21.38 -9.17
CA VAL A 178 -3.20 22.29 -9.26
C VAL A 178 -4.52 21.52 -9.17
N VAL A 179 -4.64 20.38 -9.88
CA VAL A 179 -5.88 19.60 -9.98
C VAL A 179 -5.99 18.61 -8.84
N ASP A 180 -4.95 17.81 -8.62
CA ASP A 180 -4.93 16.73 -7.64
C ASP A 180 -4.41 17.22 -6.27
N ARG A 181 -3.91 18.47 -6.19
CA ARG A 181 -3.29 19.08 -5.00
C ARG A 181 -2.14 18.23 -4.46
N ASP A 182 -1.44 17.56 -5.36
CA ASP A 182 -0.33 16.67 -5.07
C ASP A 182 0.99 17.22 -5.64
N PRO A 183 1.81 17.90 -4.83
CA PRO A 183 3.08 18.47 -5.24
C PRO A 183 4.24 17.45 -5.25
N PHE A 184 4.01 16.19 -4.87
CA PHE A 184 5.05 15.18 -4.72
C PHE A 184 5.97 15.05 -5.95
N PHE A 185 5.40 15.18 -7.13
CA PHE A 185 6.16 15.07 -8.38
C PHE A 185 6.78 16.40 -8.87
N LEU A 186 6.57 17.50 -8.15
CA LEU A 186 7.08 18.80 -8.58
C LEU A 186 8.61 18.85 -8.53
N LEU A 187 9.20 18.51 -7.39
CA LEU A 187 10.66 18.52 -7.20
C LEU A 187 11.37 17.48 -8.07
N PRO A 188 10.95 16.21 -8.14
CA PRO A 188 11.51 15.22 -9.07
C PRO A 188 11.39 15.63 -10.54
N SER A 189 10.28 16.28 -10.92
CA SER A 189 10.08 16.81 -12.28
C SER A 189 11.06 17.93 -12.59
N LEU A 190 11.33 18.84 -11.66
CA LEU A 190 12.30 19.92 -11.81
C LEU A 190 13.74 19.41 -11.82
N ALA A 191 14.02 18.34 -11.08
CA ALA A 191 15.32 17.69 -11.03
C ALA A 191 15.60 16.79 -12.26
N GLY A 192 14.63 16.60 -13.16
CA GLY A 192 14.80 15.74 -14.33
C GLY A 192 14.98 14.25 -13.99
N ALA A 193 14.56 13.83 -12.82
CA ALA A 193 14.72 12.43 -12.36
C ALA A 193 13.99 11.48 -13.32
N THR A 194 14.71 10.52 -13.86
CA THR A 194 14.16 9.45 -14.70
C THR A 194 13.64 8.32 -13.80
N PRO A 195 12.39 7.89 -13.97
CA PRO A 195 11.87 6.76 -13.23
C PRO A 195 12.63 5.47 -13.58
N VAL A 196 12.94 4.65 -12.57
CA VAL A 196 13.48 3.30 -12.80
C VAL A 196 12.36 2.39 -13.25
N VAL A 197 12.51 1.81 -14.44
CA VAL A 197 11.57 0.82 -15.01
C VAL A 197 12.15 -0.57 -14.77
N ASN A 198 11.36 -1.47 -14.23
CA ASN A 198 11.73 -2.86 -14.01
C ASN A 198 10.91 -3.76 -14.94
N VAL A 199 11.56 -4.78 -15.51
CA VAL A 199 10.92 -5.89 -16.23
C VAL A 199 10.92 -7.10 -15.32
N GLN A 200 9.76 -7.71 -15.13
CA GLN A 200 9.57 -8.88 -14.26
C GLN A 200 8.87 -10.00 -15.03
N ARG A 201 9.27 -11.24 -14.76
CA ARG A 201 8.55 -12.43 -15.26
C ARG A 201 7.08 -12.37 -14.81
N PHE A 202 6.17 -12.60 -15.73
CA PHE A 202 4.76 -12.72 -15.42
C PHE A 202 4.48 -14.07 -14.73
N VAL A 203 3.72 -14.02 -13.65
CA VAL A 203 3.20 -15.20 -12.96
C VAL A 203 1.68 -15.16 -13.08
N GLU A 204 1.12 -16.19 -13.69
CA GLU A 204 -0.33 -16.33 -13.78
C GLU A 204 -0.87 -16.90 -12.47
N GLY A 205 -1.82 -16.20 -11.84
CA GLY A 205 -2.37 -16.65 -10.56
C GLY A 205 -3.23 -15.62 -9.84
N THR A 206 -3.56 -15.95 -8.62
CA THR A 206 -4.39 -15.12 -7.74
C THR A 206 -3.52 -14.17 -6.93
N PRO A 207 -3.77 -12.85 -6.97
CA PRO A 207 -3.09 -11.92 -6.10
C PRO A 207 -3.35 -12.24 -4.63
N ALA A 208 -2.31 -12.18 -3.81
CA ALA A 208 -2.38 -12.44 -2.39
C ALA A 208 -1.51 -11.42 -1.63
N ASN A 209 -1.78 -11.22 -0.35
CA ASN A 209 -1.01 -10.32 0.50
C ASN A 209 -0.81 -10.95 1.88
N SER A 210 0.41 -10.82 2.40
CA SER A 210 0.72 -11.08 3.80
C SER A 210 0.96 -9.75 4.50
N ALA A 211 0.20 -9.45 5.56
CA ALA A 211 0.50 -8.33 6.45
C ALA A 211 1.10 -8.87 7.74
N VAL A 212 2.14 -8.22 8.23
CA VAL A 212 2.83 -8.59 9.46
C VAL A 212 2.97 -7.38 10.39
N ALA A 213 2.88 -7.65 11.69
CA ALA A 213 3.44 -6.81 12.74
C ALA A 213 4.79 -7.41 13.14
N CYS A 214 5.83 -6.60 13.15
CA CYS A 214 7.18 -7.09 13.45
C CYS A 214 7.94 -6.10 14.34
N TRP A 215 9.01 -6.60 14.96
CA TRP A 215 9.87 -5.81 15.84
C TRP A 215 11.29 -6.33 15.79
N ASN A 216 12.23 -5.47 15.35
CA ASN A 216 13.66 -5.80 15.25
C ASN A 216 13.94 -7.14 14.55
N GLY A 217 13.26 -7.40 13.43
CA GLY A 217 13.43 -8.62 12.65
C GLY A 217 12.64 -9.84 13.14
N GLU A 218 11.81 -9.70 14.17
CA GLU A 218 10.91 -10.74 14.68
C GLU A 218 9.46 -10.48 14.24
N VAL A 219 8.78 -11.49 13.70
CA VAL A 219 7.34 -11.42 13.40
C VAL A 219 6.55 -11.69 14.68
N LEU A 220 5.70 -10.74 15.05
CA LEU A 220 4.84 -10.82 16.24
C LEU A 220 3.46 -11.43 15.91
N ALA A 221 2.94 -11.07 14.74
CA ALA A 221 1.67 -11.59 14.22
C ALA A 221 1.62 -11.42 12.70
N SER A 222 0.84 -12.27 12.02
CA SER A 222 0.68 -12.22 10.57
C SER A 222 -0.75 -12.54 10.13
N ILE A 223 -1.14 -11.99 8.97
CA ILE A 223 -2.41 -12.24 8.30
C ILE A 223 -2.11 -12.47 6.82
N ASN A 224 -2.52 -13.62 6.29
CA ASN A 224 -2.46 -13.91 4.86
C ASN A 224 -3.85 -13.81 4.25
N VAL A 225 -3.96 -13.17 3.09
CA VAL A 225 -5.21 -13.04 2.34
C VAL A 225 -4.99 -13.30 0.86
N ALA A 226 -6.00 -13.86 0.20
CA ALA A 226 -6.07 -13.95 -1.26
C ALA A 226 -7.17 -13.04 -1.79
N ALA A 227 -6.97 -12.45 -2.98
CA ALA A 227 -7.95 -11.59 -3.61
C ALA A 227 -9.19 -12.39 -4.06
N VAL A 228 -10.38 -11.88 -3.74
CA VAL A 228 -11.66 -12.36 -4.25
C VAL A 228 -12.20 -11.41 -5.32
N ARG A 229 -11.98 -10.10 -5.12
CA ARG A 229 -12.31 -9.02 -6.06
C ARG A 229 -11.17 -8.02 -6.12
N THR A 230 -10.88 -7.55 -7.31
CA THR A 230 -9.90 -6.49 -7.56
C THR A 230 -10.52 -5.36 -8.38
N ARG A 231 -9.95 -4.17 -8.27
CA ARG A 231 -10.32 -3.03 -9.10
C ARG A 231 -9.65 -3.15 -10.48
N GLY A 232 -10.08 -4.14 -11.25
CA GLY A 232 -9.49 -4.52 -12.53
C GLY A 232 -8.29 -5.47 -12.40
N PRO A 233 -7.75 -5.96 -13.53
CA PRO A 233 -6.82 -7.09 -13.57
C PRO A 233 -5.52 -6.89 -12.77
N GLN A 234 -5.06 -5.64 -12.61
CA GLN A 234 -3.82 -5.28 -11.90
C GLN A 234 -4.08 -4.27 -10.77
N GLY A 235 -5.35 -4.06 -10.43
CA GLY A 235 -5.77 -3.11 -9.42
C GLY A 235 -5.74 -3.69 -8.01
N ALA A 236 -5.85 -2.78 -7.02
CA ALA A 236 -5.92 -3.19 -5.62
C ALA A 236 -7.14 -4.08 -5.34
N SER A 237 -6.98 -5.03 -4.44
CA SER A 237 -8.07 -5.88 -3.96
C SER A 237 -9.10 -5.03 -3.22
N THR A 238 -10.39 -5.32 -3.46
CA THR A 238 -11.52 -4.69 -2.78
C THR A 238 -12.24 -5.67 -1.85
N VAL A 239 -12.17 -6.96 -2.17
CA VAL A 239 -12.63 -8.05 -1.31
C VAL A 239 -11.54 -9.11 -1.26
N VAL A 240 -11.24 -9.58 -0.06
CA VAL A 240 -10.21 -10.60 0.18
C VAL A 240 -10.77 -11.76 0.99
N ARG A 241 -10.12 -12.91 0.88
CA ARG A 241 -10.35 -14.08 1.74
C ARG A 241 -9.13 -14.28 2.63
N VAL A 242 -9.35 -14.41 3.92
CA VAL A 242 -8.32 -14.84 4.87
C VAL A 242 -7.96 -16.29 4.58
N ILE A 243 -6.69 -16.58 4.43
CA ILE A 243 -6.16 -17.91 4.12
C ILE A 243 -5.03 -18.29 5.06
N ASP A 244 -4.81 -19.59 5.21
CA ASP A 244 -3.60 -20.14 5.79
C ASP A 244 -2.68 -20.57 4.64
N HIS A 245 -1.50 -19.96 4.59
CA HIS A 245 -0.50 -20.26 3.54
C HIS A 245 0.90 -20.25 4.14
N PRO A 246 1.44 -21.41 4.51
CA PRO A 246 2.73 -21.55 5.17
C PRO A 246 3.88 -20.88 4.41
N GLU A 247 3.97 -21.08 3.09
CA GLU A 247 5.02 -20.49 2.25
C GLU A 247 5.03 -18.95 2.29
N MET A 248 3.84 -18.32 2.30
CA MET A 248 3.74 -16.86 2.46
C MET A 248 4.21 -16.42 3.85
N THR A 249 3.83 -17.16 4.88
CA THR A 249 4.22 -16.86 6.26
C THR A 249 5.73 -16.97 6.45
N GLU A 250 6.34 -18.04 5.97
CA GLU A 250 7.78 -18.29 6.03
C GLU A 250 8.58 -17.27 5.22
N ALA A 251 8.14 -16.96 4.00
CA ALA A 251 8.75 -15.94 3.16
C ALA A 251 8.73 -14.56 3.82
N SER A 252 7.59 -14.18 4.40
CA SER A 252 7.44 -12.91 5.12
C SER A 252 8.35 -12.86 6.34
N ALA A 253 8.40 -13.93 7.14
CA ALA A 253 9.26 -14.02 8.32
C ALA A 253 10.75 -14.01 7.96
N GLY A 254 11.14 -14.68 6.88
CA GLY A 254 12.50 -14.66 6.34
C GLY A 254 12.96 -13.24 5.99
N LEU A 255 12.13 -12.49 5.26
CA LEU A 255 12.44 -11.10 4.88
C LEU A 255 12.44 -10.15 6.08
N VAL A 256 11.48 -10.28 7.00
CA VAL A 256 11.44 -9.49 8.24
C VAL A 256 12.73 -9.66 9.00
N ARG A 257 13.19 -10.90 9.20
CA ARG A 257 14.45 -11.21 9.89
C ARG A 257 15.66 -10.69 9.12
N ARG A 258 15.74 -10.96 7.82
CA ARG A 258 16.89 -10.59 6.97
C ARG A 258 17.09 -9.09 6.90
N LEU A 259 16.01 -8.32 6.87
CA LEU A 259 16.04 -6.87 6.76
C LEU A 259 15.95 -6.16 8.12
N GLY A 260 15.77 -6.88 9.21
CA GLY A 260 15.67 -6.31 10.56
C GLY A 260 14.49 -5.35 10.69
N LEU A 261 13.33 -5.67 10.10
CA LEU A 261 12.18 -4.76 10.01
C LEU A 261 11.47 -4.58 11.35
N SER A 262 10.82 -3.43 11.53
CA SER A 262 9.93 -3.11 12.65
C SER A 262 8.64 -2.45 12.15
N GLY A 263 7.59 -2.49 12.97
CA GLY A 263 6.30 -1.88 12.67
C GLY A 263 5.40 -2.78 11.85
N PHE A 264 4.68 -2.21 10.89
CA PHE A 264 3.83 -2.96 9.96
C PHE A 264 4.48 -3.07 8.59
N CYS A 265 4.42 -4.27 8.03
CA CYS A 265 4.86 -4.53 6.66
C CYS A 265 3.80 -5.36 5.93
N GLY A 266 3.67 -5.13 4.63
CA GLY A 266 2.89 -5.96 3.73
C GLY A 266 3.77 -6.56 2.64
N PHE A 267 3.53 -7.82 2.29
CA PHE A 267 4.22 -8.53 1.21
C PHE A 267 3.18 -8.99 0.19
N ASP A 268 3.34 -8.53 -1.04
CA ASP A 268 2.44 -8.89 -2.12
C ASP A 268 2.97 -10.13 -2.85
N PHE A 269 2.07 -11.09 -3.03
CA PHE A 269 2.34 -12.37 -3.69
C PHE A 269 1.39 -12.58 -4.87
N VAL A 270 1.78 -13.48 -5.75
CA VAL A 270 0.87 -14.18 -6.68
C VAL A 270 0.91 -15.65 -6.32
N LEU A 271 -0.27 -16.22 -6.02
CA LEU A 271 -0.44 -17.66 -5.87
C LEU A 271 -0.62 -18.25 -7.27
N GLU A 272 0.38 -18.98 -7.75
CA GLU A 272 0.43 -19.50 -9.09
C GLU A 272 -0.73 -20.46 -9.39
N THR A 273 -1.33 -20.33 -10.55
CA THR A 273 -2.41 -21.21 -10.99
C THR A 273 -1.93 -22.66 -11.08
N GLY A 274 -2.68 -23.56 -10.48
CA GLY A 274 -2.40 -25.00 -10.47
C GLY A 274 -1.51 -25.45 -9.31
N SER A 275 -0.38 -24.83 -9.06
CA SER A 275 0.55 -25.20 -7.98
C SER A 275 0.20 -24.57 -6.64
N CYS A 276 -0.49 -23.44 -6.64
CA CYS A 276 -0.69 -22.54 -5.48
C CYS A 276 0.62 -22.03 -4.86
N ALA A 277 1.77 -22.19 -5.52
CA ALA A 277 3.04 -21.69 -5.03
C ALA A 277 3.03 -20.16 -4.88
N ALA A 278 3.58 -19.65 -3.77
CA ALA A 278 3.58 -18.23 -3.48
C ALA A 278 4.79 -17.53 -4.08
N HIS A 279 4.58 -16.69 -5.09
CA HIS A 279 5.63 -15.85 -5.69
C HIS A 279 5.59 -14.45 -5.12
N LEU A 280 6.62 -14.03 -4.38
CA LEU A 280 6.75 -12.68 -3.88
C LEU A 280 6.99 -11.70 -5.03
N ILE A 281 6.18 -10.64 -5.11
CA ILE A 281 6.27 -9.65 -6.20
C ILE A 281 6.57 -8.23 -5.73
N GLU A 282 6.31 -7.91 -4.46
CA GLU A 282 6.51 -6.56 -3.90
C GLU A 282 6.46 -6.59 -2.36
N MET A 283 7.06 -5.59 -1.73
CA MET A 283 6.90 -5.31 -0.29
C MET A 283 6.42 -3.87 -0.08
N ASN A 284 5.61 -3.68 0.93
CA ASN A 284 5.10 -2.41 1.41
C ASN A 284 5.52 -2.24 2.88
N ALA A 285 6.55 -1.45 3.18
CA ALA A 285 7.04 -1.25 4.55
C ALA A 285 6.13 -0.32 5.38
N ARG A 286 4.84 -0.55 5.34
CA ARG A 286 3.79 0.27 5.95
C ARG A 286 2.56 -0.54 6.29
N ALA A 287 1.63 0.07 7.02
CA ALA A 287 0.31 -0.52 7.21
C ALA A 287 -0.40 -0.72 5.87
N THR A 288 -0.98 -1.91 5.70
CA THR A 288 -1.83 -2.28 4.56
C THR A 288 -3.30 -2.30 4.98
N PRO A 289 -4.25 -2.40 4.04
CA PRO A 289 -5.68 -2.41 4.38
C PRO A 289 -6.12 -3.48 5.38
N ILE A 290 -5.37 -4.57 5.50
CA ILE A 290 -5.68 -5.66 6.44
C ILE A 290 -4.98 -5.53 7.81
N SER A 291 -4.06 -4.57 7.98
CA SER A 291 -3.24 -4.47 9.20
C SER A 291 -4.03 -4.12 10.46
N HIS A 292 -5.24 -3.60 10.33
CA HIS A 292 -6.09 -3.18 11.45
C HIS A 292 -7.17 -4.20 11.83
N LEU A 293 -7.32 -5.28 11.06
CA LEU A 293 -8.40 -6.25 11.25
C LEU A 293 -8.21 -7.01 12.57
N PRO A 294 -9.22 -7.02 13.46
CA PRO A 294 -9.16 -7.76 14.71
C PRO A 294 -9.52 -9.25 14.46
N LEU A 295 -8.59 -9.98 13.88
CA LEU A 295 -8.74 -11.43 13.71
C LEU A 295 -8.38 -12.18 15.01
N ALA A 296 -8.58 -13.49 15.02
CA ALA A 296 -8.30 -14.36 16.16
C ALA A 296 -6.82 -14.29 16.61
N GLU A 297 -6.49 -14.93 17.70
CA GLU A 297 -5.16 -14.98 18.32
C GLU A 297 -4.05 -15.29 17.29
N GLY A 298 -2.91 -14.61 17.43
CA GLY A 298 -1.81 -14.66 16.46
C GLY A 298 -2.04 -13.85 15.17
N ARG A 299 -3.25 -13.32 14.95
CA ARG A 299 -3.64 -12.55 13.74
C ARG A 299 -4.15 -11.14 14.05
N ASN A 300 -3.95 -10.64 15.26
CA ASN A 300 -4.24 -9.25 15.62
C ASN A 300 -2.93 -8.45 15.65
N LEU A 301 -2.58 -7.88 14.51
CA LEU A 301 -1.31 -7.18 14.33
C LEU A 301 -1.16 -5.97 15.25
N VAL A 302 -2.25 -5.25 15.48
CA VAL A 302 -2.25 -4.04 16.31
C VAL A 302 -2.01 -4.41 17.77
N THR A 303 -2.71 -5.42 18.27
CA THR A 303 -2.54 -5.88 19.65
C THR A 303 -1.14 -6.44 19.88
N ALA A 304 -0.61 -7.24 18.95
CA ALA A 304 0.73 -7.81 19.05
C ALA A 304 1.81 -6.71 19.11
N LEU A 305 1.70 -5.68 18.25
CA LEU A 305 2.65 -4.57 18.23
C LEU A 305 2.53 -3.69 19.48
N ALA A 306 1.32 -3.43 19.96
CA ALA A 306 1.08 -2.68 21.19
C ALA A 306 1.62 -3.42 22.44
N THR A 307 1.38 -4.72 22.54
CA THR A 307 1.94 -5.56 23.61
C THR A 307 3.48 -5.48 23.65
N ARG A 308 4.10 -5.53 22.45
CA ARG A 308 5.56 -5.41 22.34
C ARG A 308 6.06 -4.02 22.73
N LEU A 309 5.33 -2.98 22.40
CA LEU A 309 5.68 -1.59 22.66
C LEU A 309 5.59 -1.26 24.16
N ASP A 310 4.54 -1.70 24.83
CA ASP A 310 4.24 -1.36 26.23
C ASP A 310 4.83 -2.36 27.23
N GLY A 311 5.22 -3.55 26.79
CA GLY A 311 5.62 -4.66 27.67
C GLY A 311 4.47 -5.26 28.47
N ILE A 312 3.22 -4.91 28.15
CA ILE A 312 2.01 -5.38 28.83
C ILE A 312 1.08 -5.97 27.77
N THR A 313 0.45 -7.10 28.06
CA THR A 313 -0.52 -7.71 27.15
C THR A 313 -1.65 -6.73 26.84
N ALA A 314 -1.69 -6.20 25.62
CA ALA A 314 -2.76 -5.36 25.16
C ALA A 314 -4.01 -6.20 24.90
N ILE A 315 -5.15 -5.74 25.42
CA ILE A 315 -6.43 -6.43 25.24
C ILE A 315 -7.22 -5.71 24.16
N SER A 316 -7.54 -6.40 23.08
CA SER A 316 -8.44 -5.86 22.07
C SER A 316 -9.86 -5.86 22.59
N CYS A 317 -10.51 -4.67 22.60
CA CYS A 317 -11.93 -4.54 22.91
C CYS A 317 -12.82 -4.89 21.70
N ALA A 318 -12.25 -5.05 20.52
CA ALA A 318 -12.99 -5.40 19.31
C ALA A 318 -13.30 -6.89 19.29
N GLN A 319 -14.53 -7.24 18.92
CA GLN A 319 -14.90 -8.63 18.67
C GLN A 319 -14.08 -9.16 17.49
N PRO A 320 -13.47 -10.35 17.61
CA PRO A 320 -12.75 -10.95 16.50
C PRO A 320 -13.69 -11.18 15.30
N ILE A 321 -13.18 -10.88 14.12
CA ILE A 321 -13.87 -11.18 12.86
C ILE A 321 -13.87 -12.70 12.68
N SER A 322 -15.06 -13.29 12.60
CA SER A 322 -15.26 -14.73 12.39
C SER A 322 -15.37 -15.10 10.90
N GLN A 323 -15.73 -14.14 10.06
CA GLN A 323 -15.85 -14.34 8.61
C GLN A 323 -14.47 -14.41 7.98
N ASN A 324 -14.30 -15.34 7.06
CA ASN A 324 -13.06 -15.44 6.27
C ASN A 324 -13.04 -14.54 5.03
N ILE A 325 -14.17 -13.91 4.68
CA ILE A 325 -14.28 -12.91 3.61
C ILE A 325 -14.33 -11.53 4.23
N VAL A 326 -13.49 -10.61 3.73
CA VAL A 326 -13.45 -9.21 4.15
C VAL A 326 -13.63 -8.31 2.94
N ALA A 327 -14.66 -7.46 2.98
CA ALA A 327 -14.93 -6.44 1.97
C ALA A 327 -14.48 -5.07 2.49
N PHE A 328 -13.53 -4.43 1.80
CA PHE A 328 -12.97 -3.14 2.23
C PHE A 328 -13.93 -1.99 1.94
N PHE A 329 -14.21 -1.20 2.95
CA PHE A 329 -14.99 0.03 2.81
C PHE A 329 -14.08 1.24 2.59
N PRO A 330 -14.39 2.16 1.65
CA PRO A 330 -15.59 2.16 0.78
C PRO A 330 -15.40 1.43 -0.56
N GLN A 331 -14.24 0.83 -0.82
CA GLN A 331 -13.83 0.36 -2.14
C GLN A 331 -14.74 -0.73 -2.69
N ALA A 332 -15.09 -1.74 -1.88
CA ALA A 332 -15.96 -2.82 -2.30
C ALA A 332 -17.37 -2.30 -2.61
N TRP A 333 -17.92 -1.46 -1.74
CA TRP A 333 -19.24 -0.86 -1.93
C TRP A 333 -19.28 0.07 -3.16
N LEU A 334 -18.25 0.89 -3.39
CA LEU A 334 -18.18 1.78 -4.56
C LEU A 334 -18.06 1.01 -5.88
N LEU A 335 -17.47 -0.17 -5.86
CA LEU A 335 -17.30 -1.01 -7.04
C LEU A 335 -18.57 -1.80 -7.37
N GLU A 336 -19.17 -2.45 -6.37
CA GLU A 336 -20.35 -3.32 -6.48
C GLU A 336 -21.27 -3.10 -5.26
N PRO A 337 -22.11 -2.04 -5.26
CA PRO A 337 -22.98 -1.71 -4.11
C PRO A 337 -23.94 -2.85 -3.70
N ASN A 338 -24.34 -3.66 -4.68
CA ASN A 338 -25.29 -4.77 -4.51
C ASN A 338 -24.59 -6.14 -4.41
N SER A 339 -23.29 -6.15 -4.15
CA SER A 339 -22.56 -7.41 -4.00
C SER A 339 -22.97 -8.13 -2.72
N GLU A 340 -23.29 -9.40 -2.84
CA GLU A 340 -23.56 -10.31 -1.71
C GLU A 340 -22.40 -10.42 -0.73
N LEU A 341 -21.16 -10.25 -1.21
CA LEU A 341 -19.98 -10.29 -0.37
C LEU A 341 -19.94 -9.17 0.67
N LEU A 342 -20.73 -8.10 0.49
CA LEU A 342 -20.86 -7.04 1.49
C LEU A 342 -21.68 -7.48 2.70
N HIS A 343 -22.47 -8.56 2.57
CA HIS A 343 -23.38 -9.06 3.61
C HIS A 343 -22.94 -10.41 4.21
N THR A 344 -22.46 -11.30 3.35
CA THR A 344 -22.03 -12.64 3.77
C THR A 344 -20.63 -12.63 4.37
N GLY A 345 -19.81 -11.64 4.03
CA GLY A 345 -18.49 -11.37 4.59
C GLY A 345 -18.51 -10.30 5.69
N HIS A 346 -17.35 -10.04 6.27
CA HIS A 346 -17.13 -8.86 7.10
C HIS A 346 -16.99 -7.64 6.19
N HIS A 347 -17.97 -6.73 6.23
CA HIS A 347 -17.86 -5.42 5.56
C HIS A 347 -17.18 -4.45 6.52
N ASP A 348 -15.96 -4.06 6.22
CA ASP A 348 -15.07 -3.26 7.08
C ASP A 348 -15.50 -1.77 7.14
N VAL A 349 -16.74 -1.54 7.57
CA VAL A 349 -17.30 -0.19 7.74
C VAL A 349 -17.08 0.28 9.17
N PRO A 350 -16.49 1.47 9.38
CA PRO A 350 -16.32 2.01 10.72
C PRO A 350 -17.65 2.57 11.29
N TRP A 351 -18.60 1.70 11.60
CA TRP A 351 -19.98 2.04 12.01
C TRP A 351 -20.05 3.01 13.19
N GLY A 352 -19.09 2.91 14.12
CA GLY A 352 -19.00 3.83 15.27
C GLY A 352 -18.59 5.27 14.90
N GLU A 353 -18.17 5.52 13.65
CA GLU A 353 -17.62 6.78 13.17
C GLU A 353 -18.46 7.36 12.01
N GLN A 354 -19.74 7.61 12.23
CA GLN A 354 -20.69 8.05 11.18
C GLN A 354 -20.22 9.24 10.34
N ALA A 355 -19.53 10.21 10.95
CA ALA A 355 -18.99 11.36 10.23
C ALA A 355 -17.89 10.95 9.26
N LEU A 356 -17.05 9.97 9.62
CA LEU A 356 -16.03 9.39 8.75
C LEU A 356 -16.67 8.56 7.64
N VAL A 357 -17.67 7.73 7.94
CA VAL A 357 -18.43 6.94 6.95
C VAL A 357 -18.99 7.84 5.87
N ARG A 358 -19.75 8.89 6.26
CA ARG A 358 -20.31 9.88 5.31
C ARG A 358 -19.22 10.56 4.47
N GLU A 359 -18.06 10.82 5.07
CA GLU A 359 -16.93 11.45 4.37
C GLU A 359 -16.29 10.51 3.35
N LEU A 360 -16.14 9.22 3.68
CA LEU A 360 -15.57 8.20 2.81
C LEU A 360 -16.49 7.84 1.64
N MET A 361 -17.81 7.96 1.80
CA MET A 361 -18.80 7.75 0.73
C MET A 361 -18.83 8.88 -0.30
N ARG A 362 -18.18 10.03 -0.03
CA ARG A 362 -18.07 11.11 -1.01
C ARG A 362 -17.06 10.74 -2.10
N LEU A 363 -17.06 11.52 -3.19
CA LEU A 363 -16.01 11.44 -4.21
C LEU A 363 -14.61 11.43 -3.55
N PRO A 364 -13.65 10.67 -4.08
CA PRO A 364 -12.29 10.64 -3.57
C PRO A 364 -11.74 12.05 -3.36
N TRP A 365 -11.03 12.25 -2.27
CA TRP A 365 -10.54 13.58 -1.87
C TRP A 365 -9.80 14.35 -2.98
N PRO A 366 -8.93 13.73 -3.82
CA PRO A 366 -8.29 14.41 -4.94
C PRO A 366 -9.27 14.94 -5.99
N GLU A 367 -10.44 14.30 -6.14
CA GLU A 367 -11.46 14.65 -7.15
C GLU A 367 -12.43 15.73 -6.72
N ARG A 368 -12.34 16.22 -5.46
CA ARG A 368 -13.29 17.21 -4.90
C ARG A 368 -13.00 18.65 -5.30
N GLY A 369 -11.83 18.93 -5.85
CA GLY A 369 -11.49 20.28 -6.32
C GLY A 369 -12.40 20.74 -7.47
N PRO A 370 -12.73 22.04 -7.59
CA PRO A 370 -13.55 22.54 -8.70
C PRO A 370 -12.92 22.23 -10.07
N LEU A 371 -11.61 22.36 -10.19
CA LEU A 371 -10.87 22.02 -11.41
C LEU A 371 -10.86 20.52 -11.69
N ALA A 372 -10.71 19.68 -10.65
CA ALA A 372 -10.79 18.22 -10.81
C ALA A 372 -12.16 17.78 -11.31
N ARG A 373 -13.23 18.38 -10.78
CA ARG A 373 -14.60 18.14 -11.22
C ARG A 373 -14.82 18.58 -12.67
N LEU A 374 -14.29 19.72 -13.08
CA LEU A 374 -14.35 20.19 -14.47
C LEU A 374 -13.63 19.23 -15.40
N VAL A 375 -12.39 18.84 -15.09
CA VAL A 375 -11.61 17.88 -15.88
C VAL A 375 -12.29 16.52 -15.97
N SER A 376 -12.90 16.03 -14.88
CA SER A 376 -13.63 14.76 -14.89
C SER A 376 -14.91 14.82 -15.73
N ARG A 377 -15.60 15.97 -15.78
CA ARG A 377 -16.75 16.20 -16.67
C ARG A 377 -16.34 16.21 -18.13
N LEU A 378 -15.27 16.95 -18.48
CA LEU A 378 -14.75 17.03 -19.85
C LEU A 378 -14.27 15.66 -20.37
N ARG A 379 -13.65 14.83 -19.51
CA ARG A 379 -13.27 13.46 -19.88
C ARG A 379 -14.46 12.55 -20.14
N ARG A 380 -15.54 12.69 -19.38
CA ARG A 380 -16.80 11.93 -19.60
C ARG A 380 -17.48 12.34 -20.89
N SER A 381 -17.51 13.63 -21.22
CA SER A 381 -18.07 14.12 -22.49
C SER A 381 -17.24 13.78 -23.73
N ALA A 382 -15.92 13.54 -23.56
CA ALA A 382 -15.01 13.16 -24.65
C ALA A 382 -14.98 11.63 -24.92
N GLY A 383 -15.89 10.83 -24.33
CA GLY A 383 -15.94 9.37 -24.53
C GLY A 383 -14.75 8.59 -23.98
N THR A 384 -13.75 9.27 -23.39
CA THR A 384 -12.67 8.64 -22.63
C THR A 384 -13.18 8.31 -21.23
N THR A 385 -14.02 7.29 -21.15
CA THR A 385 -14.30 6.64 -19.86
C THR A 385 -12.94 6.22 -19.29
N PRO A 386 -12.57 6.61 -18.05
CA PRO A 386 -11.50 5.89 -17.38
C PRO A 386 -11.92 4.44 -17.47
N VAL A 387 -10.99 3.56 -17.87
CA VAL A 387 -11.26 2.13 -17.91
C VAL A 387 -11.87 1.78 -16.56
N SER A 388 -13.20 1.75 -16.53
CA SER A 388 -13.98 1.15 -15.46
C SER A 388 -13.60 -0.31 -15.60
N ALA A 389 -12.60 -0.70 -14.83
CA ALA A 389 -12.12 -2.03 -14.83
C ALA A 389 -13.30 -2.91 -14.44
N ARG A 390 -13.79 -3.73 -15.38
CA ARG A 390 -14.82 -4.73 -15.08
C ARG A 390 -14.27 -5.58 -13.93
N PRO A 391 -15.08 -5.86 -12.91
CA PRO A 391 -14.64 -6.70 -11.80
C PRO A 391 -14.20 -8.07 -12.35
N VAL A 392 -13.04 -8.54 -11.91
CA VAL A 392 -12.59 -9.90 -12.20
C VAL A 392 -13.15 -10.77 -11.08
N HIS A 393 -14.00 -11.73 -11.45
CA HIS A 393 -14.64 -12.66 -10.53
C HIS A 393 -13.76 -13.90 -10.31
N TYR A 394 -13.35 -14.12 -9.09
CA TYR A 394 -12.74 -15.38 -8.65
C TYR A 394 -13.74 -16.17 -7.78
N GLY A 395 -14.73 -16.78 -8.43
CA GLY A 395 -15.61 -17.85 -7.93
C GLY A 395 -16.59 -17.56 -6.77
N ALA A 396 -17.88 -17.69 -7.08
CA ALA A 396 -19.09 -18.07 -6.31
C ALA A 396 -20.03 -17.03 -5.70
N SER A 397 -21.32 -17.22 -5.95
CA SER A 397 -22.58 -16.47 -5.67
C SER A 397 -23.32 -16.88 -4.38
N PRO A 398 -24.55 -16.37 -4.06
CA PRO A 398 -25.23 -15.07 -4.15
C PRO A 398 -25.99 -14.52 -2.90
N THR A 399 -26.47 -13.32 -3.00
CA THR A 399 -27.54 -12.36 -2.55
C THR A 399 -27.93 -12.06 -1.10
N ALA A 400 -28.12 -10.80 -0.68
CA ALA A 400 -29.28 -9.93 -0.37
C ALA A 400 -29.04 -8.70 0.52
N ASP A 401 -29.64 -7.62 0.15
CA ASP A 401 -30.15 -6.30 0.63
C ASP A 401 -29.48 -5.51 1.79
N LEU A 402 -28.91 -4.32 1.43
CA LEU A 402 -28.25 -3.34 2.32
C LEU A 402 -29.00 -2.01 2.46
N SER A 403 -30.07 -1.79 1.72
CA SER A 403 -30.77 -0.48 1.67
C SER A 403 -31.46 -0.07 2.98
N ALA A 404 -31.59 -0.96 3.96
CA ALA A 404 -32.33 -0.73 5.21
C ALA A 404 -31.46 -0.23 6.41
N ARG A 405 -30.14 -0.11 6.28
CA ARG A 405 -29.26 0.24 7.39
C ARG A 405 -28.45 1.55 7.22
N LEU A 406 -28.64 2.28 6.12
CA LEU A 406 -28.11 3.62 5.88
C LEU A 406 -29.21 4.67 6.03
#